data_c83fa438a2395cdbb955f9afc9519ee7
#
_entry.id   c83fa438a2395cdbb955f9afc9519ee7
#
_cell.length_a   1.000
_cell.length_b   1.000
_cell.length_c   1.000
_cell.angle_alpha   90.00
_cell.angle_beta   90.00
_cell.angle_gamma   90.00
#
_symmetry.space_group_name_H-M   'P 1'
#
loop_
_entity.id
_entity.type
_entity.pdbx_description
1 polymer ?
#
loop_
_entity_poly.entity_id
_entity_poly.type
_entity_poly.pdbx_seq_one_letter_code
_entity_poly.pdbx_strand_id
1 'polypeptide(L)'
;VYAELGKHQNATADYLSLIFHRYLNGEGRNPLTIMVNNYKLTGLDPFLENHRKTNVRRKIEIPIKDSEGKEQIVSVQPFVLPFQKDLSAKDKRLSGGIENYRAKQGFYIYRNKRLIIWGTWFGRHRDELTKYARIKVDIPNSLDDIWGIDIKKQHATIPAIIRNRLTKAVDEAMDLAVKAQTYRGRVEKVDEKVDYIWDRIKERDNQFVYRINRNSRIF
;
A
#
# COMPACT_ATOMS: atom_id res chain seq x y z
N VAL A 1 -4.86 17.19 -31.87
CA VAL A 1 -4.71 18.30 -30.91
C VAL A 1 -5.70 18.18 -29.77
N TYR A 2 -7.04 18.18 -29.99
CA TYR A 2 -8.04 18.11 -28.88
C TYR A 2 -7.97 16.81 -28.07
N ALA A 3 -7.74 15.65 -28.70
CA ALA A 3 -7.61 14.36 -28.02
C ALA A 3 -6.34 14.28 -27.15
N GLU A 4 -5.25 14.92 -27.56
CA GLU A 4 -4.02 15.00 -26.76
C GLU A 4 -4.19 15.93 -25.57
N LEU A 5 -4.85 17.08 -25.78
CA LEU A 5 -5.17 18.00 -24.69
C LEU A 5 -5.99 17.31 -23.59
N GLY A 6 -7.00 16.54 -23.98
CA GLY A 6 -7.82 15.78 -23.04
C GLY A 6 -7.01 14.72 -22.25
N LYS A 7 -6.05 14.04 -22.89
CA LYS A 7 -5.16 13.09 -22.20
C LYS A 7 -4.27 13.79 -21.16
N HIS A 8 -3.69 14.94 -21.52
CA HIS A 8 -2.88 15.71 -20.57
C HIS A 8 -3.68 16.22 -19.39
N GLN A 9 -4.92 16.67 -19.63
CA GLN A 9 -5.83 17.12 -18.57
C GLN A 9 -6.15 15.98 -17.57
N ASN A 10 -6.50 14.81 -18.09
CA ASN A 10 -6.79 13.64 -17.25
C ASN A 10 -5.55 13.20 -16.45
N ALA A 11 -4.38 13.13 -17.09
CA ALA A 11 -3.14 12.80 -16.41
C ALA A 11 -2.78 13.82 -15.30
N THR A 12 -3.01 15.10 -15.54
CA THR A 12 -2.81 16.16 -14.53
C THR A 12 -3.80 16.02 -13.39
N ALA A 13 -5.07 15.75 -13.68
CA ALA A 13 -6.11 15.54 -12.67
C ALA A 13 -5.78 14.33 -11.78
N ASP A 14 -5.39 13.21 -12.37
CA ASP A 14 -4.99 11.99 -11.64
C ASP A 14 -3.75 12.25 -10.77
N TYR A 15 -2.77 12.94 -11.30
CA TYR A 15 -1.55 13.31 -10.58
C TYR A 15 -1.85 14.20 -9.37
N LEU A 16 -2.63 15.24 -9.54
CA LEU A 16 -3.04 16.14 -8.44
C LEU A 16 -3.92 15.42 -7.43
N SER A 17 -4.83 14.56 -7.89
CA SER A 17 -5.68 13.74 -7.03
C SER A 17 -4.87 12.76 -6.17
N LEU A 18 -3.74 12.26 -6.66
CA LEU A 18 -2.84 11.39 -5.91
C LEU A 18 -1.96 12.19 -4.94
N ILE A 19 -1.29 13.25 -5.41
CA ILE A 19 -0.33 14.01 -4.58
C ILE A 19 -1.00 14.69 -3.40
N PHE A 20 -2.19 15.26 -3.61
CA PHE A 20 -2.93 15.99 -2.60
C PHE A 20 -4.09 15.21 -1.98
N HIS A 21 -4.12 13.87 -2.17
CA HIS A 21 -5.27 13.06 -1.77
C HIS A 21 -5.67 13.24 -0.30
N ARG A 22 -4.70 13.35 0.61
CA ARG A 22 -4.96 13.52 2.04
C ARG A 22 -5.66 14.84 2.33
N TYR A 23 -5.24 15.93 1.67
CA TYR A 23 -5.90 17.23 1.79
C TYR A 23 -7.28 17.25 1.12
N LEU A 24 -7.40 16.62 -0.04
CA LEU A 24 -8.67 16.50 -0.77
C LEU A 24 -9.69 15.65 0.00
N ASN A 25 -9.21 14.66 0.78
CA ASN A 25 -10.04 13.79 1.61
C ASN A 25 -10.27 14.38 3.03
N GLY A 26 -9.87 15.62 3.28
CA GLY A 26 -10.18 16.34 4.51
C GLY A 26 -9.18 16.14 5.66
N GLU A 27 -8.01 15.56 5.40
CA GLU A 27 -6.96 15.49 6.41
C GLU A 27 -6.26 16.85 6.57
N GLY A 28 -6.78 17.71 7.43
CA GLY A 28 -6.17 18.99 7.69
C GLY A 28 -7.16 19.97 8.36
N ARG A 29 -6.64 21.11 8.85
CA ARG A 29 -7.49 22.16 9.44
C ARG A 29 -8.37 22.81 8.38
N ASN A 30 -7.88 22.93 7.15
CA ASN A 30 -8.60 23.52 6.01
C ASN A 30 -8.69 22.49 4.89
N PRO A 31 -9.89 22.02 4.49
CA PRO A 31 -10.06 21.14 3.36
C PRO A 31 -9.62 21.84 2.08
N LEU A 32 -8.78 21.18 1.29
CA LEU A 32 -8.33 21.67 0.00
C LEU A 32 -9.36 21.29 -1.07
N THR A 33 -9.73 22.25 -1.91
CA THR A 33 -10.50 22.00 -3.13
C THR A 33 -9.64 22.33 -4.33
N ILE A 34 -9.43 21.37 -5.21
CA ILE A 34 -8.74 21.57 -6.50
C ILE A 34 -9.77 21.34 -7.62
N MET A 35 -9.78 22.22 -8.57
CA MET A 35 -10.62 22.11 -9.76
C MET A 35 -9.73 22.11 -11.01
N VAL A 36 -10.03 21.19 -11.93
CA VAL A 36 -9.42 21.14 -13.26
C VAL A 36 -10.56 21.25 -14.28
N ASN A 37 -10.57 22.32 -15.09
CA ASN A 37 -11.63 22.57 -16.06
C ASN A 37 -13.05 22.46 -15.48
N ASN A 38 -13.31 23.14 -14.37
CA ASN A 38 -14.57 23.13 -13.64
C ASN A 38 -14.97 21.78 -13.00
N TYR A 39 -14.14 20.75 -13.09
CA TYR A 39 -14.34 19.48 -12.37
C TYR A 39 -13.59 19.49 -11.05
N LYS A 40 -14.33 19.27 -9.96
CA LYS A 40 -13.75 19.13 -8.63
C LYS A 40 -13.05 17.79 -8.52
N LEU A 41 -11.75 17.82 -8.14
CA LEU A 41 -10.98 16.61 -7.94
C LEU A 41 -11.36 15.91 -6.61
N THR A 42 -11.30 14.59 -6.63
CA THR A 42 -11.42 13.74 -5.44
C THR A 42 -10.07 13.09 -5.16
N GLY A 43 -9.69 13.00 -3.88
CA GLY A 43 -8.44 12.37 -3.50
C GLY A 43 -8.44 10.88 -3.78
N LEU A 44 -7.40 10.39 -4.44
CA LEU A 44 -7.14 8.97 -4.59
C LEU A 44 -6.59 8.42 -3.27
N ASP A 45 -7.00 7.23 -2.87
CA ASP A 45 -6.45 6.55 -1.69
C ASP A 45 -5.61 5.34 -2.11
N PRO A 46 -4.27 5.48 -2.18
CA PRO A 46 -3.40 4.39 -2.61
C PRO A 46 -3.33 3.24 -1.61
N PHE A 47 -3.84 3.42 -0.40
CA PHE A 47 -3.83 2.42 0.67
C PHE A 47 -5.17 1.71 0.83
N LEU A 48 -6.25 2.27 0.30
CA LEU A 48 -7.62 1.81 0.55
C LEU A 48 -7.88 1.64 2.06
N GLU A 49 -7.54 2.67 2.84
CA GLU A 49 -7.53 2.63 4.31
C GLU A 49 -8.89 2.22 4.90
N ASN A 50 -9.97 2.65 4.27
CA ASN A 50 -11.33 2.38 4.71
C ASN A 50 -11.91 1.08 4.14
N HIS A 51 -11.16 0.33 3.33
CA HIS A 51 -11.67 -0.92 2.78
C HIS A 51 -11.55 -2.04 3.82
N ARG A 52 -12.66 -2.79 4.08
CA ARG A 52 -12.75 -3.82 5.13
C ARG A 52 -11.70 -4.93 5.06
N LYS A 53 -11.16 -5.21 3.87
CA LYS A 53 -10.13 -6.25 3.64
C LYS A 53 -8.71 -5.67 3.58
N THR A 54 -8.52 -4.37 3.75
CA THR A 54 -7.20 -3.79 3.90
C THR A 54 -6.63 -4.17 5.26
N ASN A 55 -5.44 -4.76 5.27
CA ASN A 55 -4.75 -5.07 6.51
C ASN A 55 -3.87 -3.88 6.88
N VAL A 56 -4.36 -3.07 7.79
CA VAL A 56 -3.65 -1.91 8.33
C VAL A 56 -2.79 -2.38 9.50
N ARG A 57 -1.47 -2.19 9.42
CA ARG A 57 -0.54 -2.59 10.47
C ARG A 57 -0.31 -1.45 11.46
N ARG A 58 0.27 -1.81 12.61
CA ARG A 58 0.61 -0.84 13.66
C ARG A 58 1.53 0.24 13.08
N LYS A 59 1.21 1.49 13.39
CA LYS A 59 2.07 2.63 13.13
C LYS A 59 3.32 2.56 14.01
N ILE A 60 4.47 2.78 13.40
CA ILE A 60 5.78 2.81 14.06
C ILE A 60 6.26 4.24 14.07
N GLU A 61 6.70 4.73 15.21
CA GLU A 61 7.25 6.06 15.37
C GLU A 61 8.77 5.97 15.57
N ILE A 62 9.51 6.67 14.73
CA ILE A 62 10.97 6.65 14.70
C ILE A 62 11.47 8.04 15.11
N PRO A 63 12.04 8.21 16.32
CA PRO A 63 12.64 9.46 16.72
C PRO A 63 13.96 9.68 15.97
N ILE A 64 14.13 10.89 15.42
CA ILE A 64 15.31 11.33 14.67
C ILE A 64 15.63 12.74 15.12
N LYS A 65 16.92 13.03 15.32
CA LYS A 65 17.38 14.39 15.59
C LYS A 65 17.53 15.16 14.28
N ASP A 66 16.99 16.36 14.23
CA ASP A 66 17.19 17.31 13.13
C ASP A 66 18.59 17.95 13.19
N SER A 67 18.87 18.86 12.27
CA SER A 67 20.15 19.58 12.18
C SER A 67 20.47 20.44 13.43
N GLU A 68 19.44 20.82 14.17
CA GLU A 68 19.53 21.58 15.42
C GLU A 68 19.62 20.69 16.67
N GLY A 69 19.61 19.36 16.50
CA GLY A 69 19.64 18.37 17.58
C GLY A 69 18.29 18.13 18.25
N LYS A 70 17.21 18.73 17.77
CA LYS A 70 15.85 18.56 18.29
C LYS A 70 15.25 17.24 17.78
N GLU A 71 14.60 16.51 18.66
CA GLU A 71 13.94 15.27 18.30
C GLU A 71 12.68 15.51 17.46
N GLN A 72 12.61 14.84 16.33
CA GLN A 72 11.50 14.82 15.38
C GLN A 72 11.03 13.40 15.19
N ILE A 73 9.75 13.21 14.88
CA ILE A 73 9.18 11.88 14.71
C ILE A 73 8.87 11.62 13.24
N VAL A 74 9.49 10.59 12.68
CA VAL A 74 9.08 9.99 11.40
C VAL A 74 8.13 8.86 11.68
N SER A 75 6.94 8.91 11.10
CA SER A 75 5.97 7.83 11.26
C SER A 75 5.92 6.90 10.06
N VAL A 76 5.86 5.61 10.32
CA VAL A 76 5.85 4.55 9.32
C VAL A 76 4.66 3.64 9.55
N GLN A 77 3.84 3.44 8.55
CA GLN A 77 2.67 2.56 8.64
C GLN A 77 2.58 1.63 7.45
N PRO A 78 2.76 0.32 7.66
CA PRO A 78 2.59 -0.68 6.62
C PRO A 78 1.11 -1.02 6.37
N PHE A 79 0.81 -1.32 5.09
CA PHE A 79 -0.50 -1.76 4.62
C PHE A 79 -0.34 -2.95 3.70
N VAL A 80 -1.28 -3.89 3.78
CA VAL A 80 -1.46 -4.92 2.76
C VAL A 80 -2.83 -4.73 2.14
N LEU A 81 -2.84 -4.43 0.85
CA LEU A 81 -4.06 -4.13 0.10
C LEU A 81 -4.90 -5.40 -0.12
N PRO A 82 -6.22 -5.26 -0.32
CA PRO A 82 -7.09 -6.34 -0.73
C PRO A 82 -6.68 -6.93 -2.07
N PHE A 83 -7.08 -8.17 -2.33
CA PHE A 83 -6.96 -8.76 -3.66
C PHE A 83 -7.81 -8.00 -4.68
N GLN A 84 -7.34 -7.95 -5.92
CA GLN A 84 -8.06 -7.27 -7.00
C GLN A 84 -9.49 -7.78 -7.21
N LYS A 85 -9.73 -9.08 -6.96
CA LYS A 85 -11.06 -9.71 -7.05
C LYS A 85 -12.04 -9.18 -6.00
N ASP A 86 -11.53 -8.67 -4.88
CA ASP A 86 -12.32 -8.18 -3.76
C ASP A 86 -12.68 -6.70 -3.87
N LEU A 87 -12.18 -6.02 -4.91
CA LEU A 87 -12.35 -4.60 -5.11
C LEU A 87 -13.54 -4.29 -6.03
N SER A 88 -14.41 -3.41 -5.58
CA SER A 88 -15.44 -2.81 -6.42
C SER A 88 -14.84 -1.89 -7.49
N ALA A 89 -15.63 -1.53 -8.51
CA ALA A 89 -15.22 -0.55 -9.51
C ALA A 89 -14.84 0.81 -8.90
N LYS A 90 -15.49 1.19 -7.79
CA LYS A 90 -15.18 2.39 -7.02
C LYS A 90 -13.81 2.28 -6.35
N ASP A 91 -13.52 1.15 -5.68
CA ASP A 91 -12.24 0.94 -4.99
C ASP A 91 -11.07 0.91 -5.97
N LYS A 92 -11.26 0.26 -7.12
CA LYS A 92 -10.27 0.24 -8.21
C LYS A 92 -9.92 1.65 -8.67
N ARG A 93 -10.92 2.52 -8.81
CA ARG A 93 -10.73 3.91 -9.18
C ARG A 93 -10.03 4.71 -8.08
N LEU A 94 -10.46 4.56 -6.83
CA LEU A 94 -9.87 5.24 -5.67
C LEU A 94 -8.40 4.88 -5.47
N SER A 95 -8.02 3.63 -5.74
CA SER A 95 -6.61 3.20 -5.64
C SER A 95 -5.73 3.65 -6.82
N GLY A 96 -6.30 4.40 -7.76
CA GLY A 96 -5.58 4.85 -8.96
C GLY A 96 -5.43 3.78 -10.04
N GLY A 97 -6.36 2.80 -10.09
CA GLY A 97 -6.38 1.67 -11.05
C GLY A 97 -5.58 0.46 -10.60
N ILE A 98 -6.03 -0.71 -11.04
CA ILE A 98 -5.46 -2.01 -10.65
C ILE A 98 -4.32 -2.47 -11.56
N GLU A 99 -4.22 -1.91 -12.76
CA GLU A 99 -3.31 -2.35 -13.83
C GLU A 99 -1.84 -2.20 -13.41
N ASN A 100 -1.58 -1.33 -12.44
CA ASN A 100 -0.24 -0.98 -12.00
C ASN A 100 0.07 -1.38 -10.53
N TYR A 101 -0.65 -2.35 -9.95
CA TYR A 101 -0.39 -2.78 -8.57
C TYR A 101 1.07 -3.15 -8.32
N ARG A 102 1.69 -3.87 -9.26
CA ARG A 102 3.10 -4.22 -9.21
C ARG A 102 4.00 -2.99 -9.33
N ALA A 103 3.66 -2.04 -10.21
CA ALA A 103 4.45 -0.82 -10.39
C ALA A 103 4.31 0.15 -9.21
N LYS A 104 3.16 0.12 -8.52
CA LYS A 104 2.83 1.02 -7.40
C LYS A 104 3.13 0.46 -6.02
N GLN A 105 3.77 -0.73 -5.92
CA GLN A 105 4.15 -1.29 -4.62
C GLN A 105 5.29 -0.52 -3.98
N GLY A 106 5.36 -0.55 -2.63
CA GLY A 106 6.48 0.03 -1.90
C GLY A 106 6.14 1.27 -1.08
N PHE A 107 7.12 2.12 -0.96
CA PHE A 107 7.02 3.32 -0.14
C PHE A 107 6.18 4.41 -0.78
N TYR A 108 5.46 5.12 0.09
CA TYR A 108 4.73 6.35 -0.17
C TYR A 108 5.17 7.38 0.86
N ILE A 109 6.02 8.32 0.46
CA ILE A 109 6.65 9.29 1.35
C ILE A 109 5.90 10.61 1.28
N TYR A 110 5.46 11.06 2.43
CA TYR A 110 4.74 12.31 2.62
C TYR A 110 5.58 13.31 3.38
N ARG A 111 5.59 14.54 2.90
CA ARG A 111 6.08 15.70 3.60
C ARG A 111 4.88 16.62 3.89
N ASN A 112 4.60 16.83 5.16
CA ASN A 112 3.44 17.61 5.57
C ASN A 112 2.15 17.18 4.84
N LYS A 113 1.86 15.87 4.81
CA LYS A 113 0.70 15.24 4.12
C LYS A 113 0.70 15.30 2.58
N ARG A 114 1.61 16.04 1.96
CA ARG A 114 1.80 16.02 0.51
C ARG A 114 2.64 14.82 0.12
N LEU A 115 2.15 14.02 -0.81
CA LEU A 115 2.89 12.89 -1.36
C LEU A 115 4.03 13.40 -2.25
N ILE A 116 5.27 12.95 -1.98
CA ILE A 116 6.46 13.38 -2.72
C ILE A 116 6.98 12.24 -3.58
N ILE A 117 7.05 11.03 -3.00
CA ILE A 117 7.58 9.85 -3.67
C ILE A 117 6.62 8.70 -3.43
N TRP A 118 6.40 7.89 -4.46
CA TRP A 118 5.55 6.71 -4.34
C TRP A 118 5.97 5.57 -5.26
N GLY A 119 5.53 4.36 -4.91
CA GLY A 119 5.71 3.18 -5.75
C GLY A 119 7.17 2.75 -5.90
N THR A 120 8.00 2.92 -4.89
CA THR A 120 9.42 2.54 -4.93
C THR A 120 9.83 1.71 -3.71
N TRP A 121 10.76 0.78 -3.92
CA TRP A 121 11.44 0.03 -2.87
C TRP A 121 12.89 0.50 -2.63
N PHE A 122 13.29 1.62 -3.24
CA PHE A 122 14.65 2.18 -3.15
C PHE A 122 15.74 1.17 -3.48
N GLY A 123 15.64 0.54 -4.65
CA GLY A 123 16.61 -0.42 -5.16
C GLY A 123 16.32 -1.88 -4.84
N ARG A 124 15.35 -2.22 -3.99
CA ARG A 124 14.89 -3.60 -3.86
C ARG A 124 14.05 -4.01 -5.07
N HIS A 125 14.12 -5.29 -5.43
CA HIS A 125 13.35 -5.84 -6.56
C HIS A 125 11.84 -5.76 -6.28
N ARG A 126 11.07 -5.46 -7.32
CA ARG A 126 9.61 -5.52 -7.29
C ARG A 126 9.16 -6.93 -7.62
N ASP A 127 8.50 -7.57 -6.66
CA ASP A 127 8.00 -8.92 -6.81
C ASP A 127 6.47 -8.94 -7.02
N GLU A 128 5.99 -9.96 -7.70
CA GLU A 128 4.56 -10.22 -7.85
C GLU A 128 3.91 -10.56 -6.50
N LEU A 129 4.63 -11.30 -5.64
CA LEU A 129 4.14 -11.66 -4.31
C LEU A 129 4.02 -10.48 -3.35
N THR A 130 4.74 -9.39 -3.58
CA THR A 130 4.71 -8.19 -2.74
C THR A 130 3.87 -7.04 -3.31
N LYS A 131 3.21 -7.25 -4.45
CA LYS A 131 2.45 -6.20 -5.15
C LYS A 131 1.36 -5.53 -4.33
N TYR A 132 0.89 -6.18 -3.26
CA TYR A 132 -0.13 -5.63 -2.37
C TYR A 132 0.45 -4.83 -1.19
N ALA A 133 1.78 -4.86 -0.99
CA ALA A 133 2.41 -4.13 0.09
C ALA A 133 2.56 -2.63 -0.23
N ARG A 134 2.17 -1.78 0.72
CA ARG A 134 2.33 -0.33 0.70
C ARG A 134 2.85 0.13 2.05
N ILE A 135 3.75 1.11 2.05
CA ILE A 135 4.31 1.65 3.29
C ILE A 135 4.18 3.16 3.27
N LYS A 136 3.32 3.68 4.12
CA LYS A 136 3.14 5.11 4.33
C LYS A 136 4.24 5.62 5.26
N VAL A 137 4.95 6.67 4.85
CA VAL A 137 5.99 7.33 5.65
C VAL A 137 5.68 8.81 5.70
N ASP A 138 5.43 9.33 6.90
CA ASP A 138 5.24 10.75 7.14
C ASP A 138 6.52 11.37 7.70
N ILE A 139 7.01 12.40 7.04
CA ILE A 139 8.23 13.12 7.39
C ILE A 139 7.87 14.57 7.74
N PRO A 140 8.30 15.08 8.91
CA PRO A 140 8.16 16.49 9.23
C PRO A 140 9.12 17.35 8.39
N ASN A 141 8.75 18.61 8.15
CA ASN A 141 9.53 19.54 7.34
C ASN A 141 10.93 19.82 7.89
N SER A 142 11.09 19.74 9.21
CA SER A 142 12.37 19.95 9.91
C SER A 142 13.44 18.92 9.56
N LEU A 143 13.09 17.85 8.87
CA LEU A 143 14.03 16.82 8.43
C LEU A 143 14.38 16.90 6.92
N ASP A 144 14.00 17.98 6.24
CA ASP A 144 14.25 18.12 4.80
C ASP A 144 15.73 17.99 4.43
N ASP A 145 16.61 18.63 5.21
CA ASP A 145 18.05 18.59 5.00
C ASP A 145 18.63 17.18 5.14
N ILE A 146 18.13 16.40 6.11
CA ILE A 146 18.59 15.03 6.37
C ILE A 146 18.12 14.08 5.26
N TRP A 147 16.93 14.29 4.72
CA TRP A 147 16.38 13.46 3.66
C TRP A 147 16.90 13.83 2.27
N GLY A 148 17.66 14.93 2.14
CA GLY A 148 18.13 15.42 0.85
C GLY A 148 16.96 15.56 -0.14
N ILE A 149 15.80 15.97 0.35
CA ILE A 149 14.61 16.14 -0.47
C ILE A 149 14.84 17.34 -1.39
N ASP A 150 15.36 17.07 -2.57
CA ASP A 150 15.31 18.05 -3.65
C ASP A 150 13.89 18.09 -4.20
N ILE A 151 13.16 19.13 -3.80
CA ILE A 151 11.77 19.37 -4.21
C ILE A 151 11.64 19.41 -5.75
N LYS A 152 12.73 19.69 -6.46
CA LYS A 152 12.76 19.77 -7.92
C LYS A 152 13.00 18.43 -8.62
N LYS A 153 13.59 17.43 -7.94
CA LYS A 153 14.10 16.22 -8.63
C LYS A 153 13.34 14.93 -8.39
N GLN A 154 12.30 14.90 -7.58
CA GLN A 154 11.54 13.68 -7.25
C GLN A 154 12.43 12.48 -6.79
N HIS A 155 13.66 12.76 -6.40
CA HIS A 155 14.61 11.79 -5.88
C HIS A 155 14.86 12.09 -4.42
N ALA A 156 14.32 11.28 -3.52
CA ALA A 156 14.77 11.26 -2.15
C ALA A 156 15.58 9.99 -1.93
N THR A 157 16.66 10.12 -1.19
CA THR A 157 17.43 8.98 -0.71
C THR A 157 17.04 8.73 0.74
N ILE A 158 16.69 7.50 1.08
CA ILE A 158 16.44 7.17 2.49
C ILE A 158 17.75 7.33 3.27
N PRO A 159 17.80 8.21 4.30
CA PRO A 159 18.97 8.36 5.13
C PRO A 159 19.38 7.03 5.76
N ALA A 160 20.69 6.76 5.84
CA ALA A 160 21.18 5.49 6.38
C ALA A 160 20.71 5.22 7.81
N ILE A 161 20.56 6.27 8.62
CA ILE A 161 20.07 6.18 10.01
C ILE A 161 18.63 5.64 10.11
N ILE A 162 17.82 5.88 9.09
CA ILE A 162 16.43 5.44 9.05
C ILE A 162 16.30 4.09 8.35
N ARG A 163 17.18 3.81 7.40
CA ARG A 163 17.10 2.63 6.52
C ARG A 163 16.94 1.33 7.29
N ASN A 164 17.74 1.11 8.33
CA ASN A 164 17.71 -0.11 9.12
C ASN A 164 16.38 -0.28 9.90
N ARG A 165 15.81 0.83 10.38
CA ARG A 165 14.52 0.82 11.07
C ARG A 165 13.35 0.61 10.10
N LEU A 166 13.42 1.23 8.92
CA LEU A 166 12.46 1.01 7.85
C LEU A 166 12.51 -0.42 7.32
N THR A 167 13.69 -1.04 7.27
CA THR A 167 13.86 -2.42 6.79
C THR A 167 12.96 -3.39 7.55
N LYS A 168 12.89 -3.32 8.87
CA LYS A 168 12.02 -4.20 9.67
C LYS A 168 10.53 -4.03 9.31
N ALA A 169 10.06 -2.79 9.17
CA ALA A 169 8.67 -2.51 8.79
C ALA A 169 8.35 -3.01 7.37
N VAL A 170 9.33 -2.89 6.45
CA VAL A 170 9.23 -3.41 5.08
C VAL A 170 9.14 -4.92 5.09
N ASP A 171 10.06 -5.59 5.76
CA ASP A 171 10.14 -7.06 5.80
C ASP A 171 8.83 -7.62 6.38
N GLU A 172 8.30 -7.03 7.46
CA GLU A 172 6.99 -7.42 8.02
C GLU A 172 5.86 -7.25 7.00
N ALA A 173 5.79 -6.13 6.29
CA ALA A 173 4.76 -5.88 5.28
C ALA A 173 4.88 -6.83 4.08
N MET A 174 6.10 -7.09 3.63
CA MET A 174 6.37 -8.01 2.53
C MET A 174 6.00 -9.45 2.90
N ASP A 175 6.41 -9.93 4.08
CA ASP A 175 6.07 -11.27 4.60
C ASP A 175 4.56 -11.46 4.69
N LEU A 176 3.84 -10.46 5.16
CA LEU A 176 2.38 -10.51 5.24
C LEU A 176 1.74 -10.53 3.85
N ALA A 177 2.25 -9.75 2.90
CA ALA A 177 1.77 -9.75 1.53
C ALA A 177 1.99 -11.12 0.87
N VAL A 178 3.16 -11.72 1.07
CA VAL A 178 3.48 -13.08 0.60
C VAL A 178 2.56 -14.11 1.26
N LYS A 179 2.46 -14.12 2.59
CA LYS A 179 1.55 -15.01 3.34
C LYS A 179 0.10 -14.87 2.86
N ALA A 180 -0.32 -13.65 2.57
CA ALA A 180 -1.65 -13.39 2.05
C ALA A 180 -1.88 -14.07 0.70
N GLN A 181 -0.90 -14.11 -0.19
CA GLN A 181 -1.00 -14.70 -1.51
C GLN A 181 -0.75 -16.21 -1.52
N THR A 182 0.12 -16.69 -0.63
CA THR A 182 0.51 -18.11 -0.56
C THR A 182 -0.34 -18.92 0.42
N TYR A 183 -1.36 -18.29 1.02
CA TYR A 183 -2.24 -18.98 1.96
C TYR A 183 -2.88 -20.20 1.27
N ARG A 184 -2.46 -21.37 1.72
CA ARG A 184 -3.10 -22.66 1.42
C ARG A 184 -4.15 -22.87 2.50
N GLY A 185 -5.41 -22.99 2.13
CA GLY A 185 -6.50 -23.19 3.09
C GLY A 185 -6.19 -24.26 4.13
N ARG A 186 -6.85 -24.20 5.27
CA ARG A 186 -6.70 -25.19 6.33
C ARG A 186 -7.59 -26.39 6.03
N VAL A 187 -7.02 -27.61 6.10
CA VAL A 187 -7.80 -28.86 6.03
C VAL A 187 -8.71 -28.91 7.25
N GLU A 188 -10.02 -28.95 7.05
CA GLU A 188 -11.00 -29.20 8.11
C GLU A 188 -11.16 -30.73 8.28
N LYS A 189 -10.67 -31.24 9.39
CA LYS A 189 -10.99 -32.63 9.82
C LYS A 189 -12.27 -32.57 10.61
N VAL A 190 -13.28 -33.27 10.12
CA VAL A 190 -14.60 -33.32 10.76
C VAL A 190 -14.64 -34.44 11.83
N ASP A 191 -13.92 -35.54 11.61
CA ASP A 191 -13.77 -36.65 12.57
C ASP A 191 -12.42 -37.33 12.35
N GLU A 192 -11.69 -37.61 13.45
CA GLU A 192 -10.39 -38.28 13.38
C GLU A 192 -10.51 -39.81 13.16
N LYS A 193 -11.70 -40.37 13.35
CA LYS A 193 -11.96 -41.83 13.21
C LYS A 193 -12.39 -42.24 11.81
N VAL A 194 -12.68 -41.25 10.94
CA VAL A 194 -13.16 -41.50 9.56
C VAL A 194 -12.06 -41.27 8.58
N ASP A 195 -11.80 -42.24 7.71
CA ASP A 195 -10.86 -42.09 6.60
C ASP A 195 -11.58 -41.49 5.39
N TYR A 196 -11.34 -40.17 5.18
CA TYR A 196 -11.98 -39.40 4.12
C TYR A 196 -11.24 -39.56 2.80
N ILE A 197 -11.95 -39.85 1.73
CA ILE A 197 -11.40 -39.89 0.36
C ILE A 197 -11.07 -38.44 -0.13
N TRP A 198 -11.76 -37.46 0.43
CA TRP A 198 -11.61 -36.05 0.07
C TRP A 198 -11.20 -35.23 1.28
N ASP A 199 -10.16 -34.42 1.12
CA ASP A 199 -9.82 -33.38 2.07
C ASP A 199 -10.67 -32.14 1.77
N ARG A 200 -11.44 -31.68 2.75
CA ARG A 200 -12.14 -30.41 2.71
C ARG A 200 -11.21 -29.32 3.21
N ILE A 201 -10.81 -28.43 2.33
CA ILE A 201 -9.91 -27.32 2.61
C ILE A 201 -10.72 -26.04 2.68
N LYS A 202 -10.77 -25.42 3.86
CA LYS A 202 -11.40 -24.12 4.05
C LYS A 202 -10.46 -23.03 3.57
N GLU A 203 -10.87 -22.27 2.56
CA GLU A 203 -10.18 -21.08 2.07
C GLU A 203 -10.75 -19.81 2.73
N ARG A 204 -10.22 -18.65 2.33
CA ARG A 204 -10.75 -17.36 2.76
C ARG A 204 -12.19 -17.18 2.26
N ASP A 205 -12.91 -16.28 2.93
CA ASP A 205 -14.29 -15.94 2.58
C ASP A 205 -15.28 -17.11 2.67
N ASN A 206 -14.97 -18.10 3.55
CA ASN A 206 -15.80 -19.28 3.78
C ASN A 206 -16.00 -20.15 2.51
N GLN A 207 -15.06 -20.08 1.58
CA GLN A 207 -15.01 -20.96 0.40
C GLN A 207 -14.32 -22.27 0.76
N PHE A 208 -14.73 -23.35 0.11
CA PHE A 208 -14.17 -24.67 0.33
C PHE A 208 -13.65 -25.22 -0.99
N VAL A 209 -12.47 -25.85 -0.92
CA VAL A 209 -11.88 -26.63 -2.00
C VAL A 209 -11.78 -28.07 -1.55
N TYR A 210 -12.14 -28.99 -2.43
CA TYR A 210 -12.06 -30.41 -2.18
C TYR A 210 -10.89 -30.99 -2.96
N ARG A 211 -10.02 -31.75 -2.30
CA ARG A 211 -8.90 -32.47 -2.92
C ARG A 211 -8.97 -33.94 -2.59
N ILE A 212 -8.53 -34.80 -3.51
CA ILE A 212 -8.40 -36.22 -3.24
C ILE A 212 -7.33 -36.42 -2.17
N ASN A 213 -7.71 -37.10 -1.08
CA ASN A 213 -6.78 -37.50 -0.04
C ASN A 213 -6.00 -38.73 -0.48
N ARG A 214 -4.81 -38.55 -1.00
CA ARG A 214 -3.94 -39.63 -1.47
C ARG A 214 -3.38 -40.51 -0.36
N ASN A 215 -3.56 -40.10 0.89
CA ASN A 215 -3.17 -40.90 2.08
C ASN A 215 -4.33 -41.70 2.62
N SER A 216 -5.49 -41.72 2.00
CA SER A 216 -6.60 -42.59 2.36
C SER A 216 -6.24 -44.03 2.06
N ARG A 217 -6.71 -44.95 2.94
CA ARG A 217 -6.48 -46.38 2.80
C ARG A 217 -7.15 -47.03 1.59
N ILE A 218 -7.93 -46.22 0.86
CA ILE A 218 -8.65 -46.68 -0.32
C ILE A 218 -7.77 -46.52 -1.60
N PHE A 219 -6.69 -45.78 -1.53
CA PHE A 219 -5.66 -45.65 -2.55
C PHE A 219 -4.37 -46.29 -2.07
#